data_da1ef7335b28c1ffd88a81c281234f7a
#
_entry.id   da1ef7335b28c1ffd88a81c281234f7a
#
_cell.length_a   1.000
_cell.length_b   1.000
_cell.length_c   1.000
_cell.angle_alpha   90.00
_cell.angle_beta   90.00
_cell.angle_gamma   90.00
#
_symmetry.space_group_name_H-M   'P 1'
#
loop_
_entity.id
_entity.type
_entity.pdbx_description
1 polymer ?
#
loop_
_entity_poly.entity_id
_entity_poly.type
_entity_poly.pdbx_seq_one_letter_code
_entity_poly.pdbx_strand_id
1 'polypeptide(L)'
;MTDSLASGRFSGREAFAQLVRDALACAAREGWQELILSDATFEDWPLRELAVVESLQAWSASGRHMILLASRYDEVQRLHPRFVSWRRTWGHIIDCRVLRTSSPTDFPSAIWSKNWFLRRMDTQHSTGVCGQDPERSLGLKELLDEKIGNSSVGFPPSTLGL
;
A
#
# COMPACT_ATOMS: atom_id res chain seq x y z
N MET A 1 1.46 18.03 -7.08
CA MET A 1 0.36 18.43 -6.20
C MET A 1 -0.62 17.29 -6.04
N THR A 2 -1.17 17.12 -4.84
CA THR A 2 -2.20 16.11 -4.59
C THR A 2 -3.39 16.29 -5.53
N ASP A 3 -3.67 17.52 -5.91
CA ASP A 3 -4.74 17.83 -6.83
C ASP A 3 -4.58 17.18 -8.21
N SER A 4 -3.37 16.74 -8.54
CA SER A 4 -3.14 16.04 -9.80
C SER A 4 -3.57 14.57 -9.77
N LEU A 5 -3.85 14.04 -8.58
CA LEU A 5 -4.32 12.65 -8.44
C LEU A 5 -5.81 12.57 -8.76
N ALA A 6 -6.20 11.43 -9.29
CA ALA A 6 -7.59 11.18 -9.65
C ALA A 6 -8.51 11.20 -8.45
N SER A 7 -9.77 11.50 -8.68
CA SER A 7 -10.81 11.50 -7.67
C SER A 7 -12.08 10.92 -8.28
N GLY A 8 -12.72 10.01 -7.55
CA GLY A 8 -13.94 9.38 -8.01
C GLY A 8 -13.79 7.87 -8.14
N ARG A 9 -14.56 7.30 -9.03
CA ARG A 9 -14.55 5.86 -9.26
C ARG A 9 -13.51 5.48 -10.29
N PHE A 10 -12.91 4.30 -10.12
CA PHE A 10 -12.03 3.72 -11.12
C PHE A 10 -12.45 2.28 -11.39
N SER A 11 -12.05 1.78 -12.55
CA SER A 11 -12.39 0.43 -12.97
C SER A 11 -11.27 -0.15 -13.84
N GLY A 12 -10.87 -1.37 -13.55
CA GLY A 12 -9.92 -2.12 -14.35
C GLY A 12 -8.54 -2.19 -13.74
N ARG A 13 -7.81 -3.26 -14.10
CA ARG A 13 -6.49 -3.54 -13.54
C ARG A 13 -5.47 -2.47 -13.89
N GLU A 14 -5.50 -1.99 -15.13
CA GLU A 14 -4.54 -0.97 -15.56
C GLU A 14 -4.82 0.36 -14.88
N ALA A 15 -6.09 0.73 -14.73
CA ALA A 15 -6.46 1.95 -14.04
C ALA A 15 -6.00 1.89 -12.58
N PHE A 16 -6.22 0.76 -11.92
CA PHE A 16 -5.76 0.55 -10.55
C PHE A 16 -4.24 0.67 -10.45
N ALA A 17 -3.51 -0.04 -11.33
CA ALA A 17 -2.05 0.00 -11.30
C ALA A 17 -1.52 1.41 -11.53
N GLN A 18 -2.13 2.16 -12.45
CA GLN A 18 -1.71 3.52 -12.72
C GLN A 18 -1.95 4.43 -11.52
N LEU A 19 -3.07 4.24 -10.82
CA LEU A 19 -3.33 5.01 -9.60
C LEU A 19 -2.29 4.73 -8.51
N VAL A 20 -1.87 3.47 -8.37
CA VAL A 20 -0.81 3.12 -7.42
C VAL A 20 0.51 3.82 -7.80
N ARG A 21 0.88 3.77 -9.09
CA ARG A 21 2.09 4.44 -9.58
C ARG A 21 2.04 5.94 -9.29
N ASP A 22 0.93 6.56 -9.63
CA ASP A 22 0.75 8.00 -9.46
C ASP A 22 0.76 8.42 -7.99
N ALA A 23 0.11 7.62 -7.14
CA ALA A 23 0.05 7.92 -5.71
C ALA A 23 1.44 7.87 -5.06
N LEU A 24 2.22 6.85 -5.38
CA LEU A 24 3.56 6.71 -4.80
C LEU A 24 4.51 7.78 -5.33
N ALA A 25 4.40 8.14 -6.59
CA ALA A 25 5.17 9.25 -7.15
C ALA A 25 4.80 10.58 -6.49
N CYS A 26 3.51 10.80 -6.25
CA CYS A 26 3.02 12.00 -5.59
C CYS A 26 3.48 12.05 -4.13
N ALA A 27 3.42 10.92 -3.44
CA ALA A 27 3.88 10.83 -2.05
C ALA A 27 5.35 11.23 -1.93
N ALA A 28 6.18 10.78 -2.86
CA ALA A 28 7.59 11.13 -2.89
C ALA A 28 7.79 12.62 -3.16
N ARG A 29 7.05 13.14 -4.14
CA ARG A 29 7.19 14.53 -4.59
C ARG A 29 6.72 15.51 -3.51
N GLU A 30 5.63 15.18 -2.82
CA GLU A 30 5.04 16.05 -1.79
C GLU A 30 5.53 15.73 -0.37
N GLY A 31 6.31 14.67 -0.20
CA GLY A 31 6.83 14.30 1.11
C GLY A 31 5.76 13.87 2.10
N TRP A 32 4.86 12.99 1.70
CA TRP A 32 3.84 12.47 2.62
C TRP A 32 4.51 11.75 3.79
N GLN A 33 4.11 12.11 5.00
CA GLN A 33 4.77 11.59 6.21
C GLN A 33 4.40 10.14 6.49
N GLU A 34 3.15 9.77 6.25
CA GLU A 34 2.64 8.45 6.59
C GLU A 34 1.92 7.84 5.40
N LEU A 35 2.09 6.53 5.25
CA LEU A 35 1.40 5.74 4.23
C LEU A 35 0.96 4.42 4.84
N ILE A 36 -0.24 3.97 4.47
CA ILE A 36 -0.69 2.61 4.76
C ILE A 36 -1.02 1.96 3.42
N LEU A 37 -0.38 0.83 3.15
CA LEU A 37 -0.67 0.00 1.98
C LEU A 37 -1.27 -1.31 2.48
N SER A 38 -2.44 -1.65 1.99
CA SER A 38 -3.15 -2.86 2.43
C SER A 38 -3.64 -3.65 1.24
N ASP A 39 -3.41 -4.93 1.24
CA ASP A 39 -3.95 -5.88 0.27
C ASP A 39 -3.73 -7.29 0.80
N ALA A 40 -4.55 -8.24 0.36
CA ALA A 40 -4.41 -9.61 0.81
C ALA A 40 -3.04 -10.19 0.48
N THR A 41 -2.54 -9.98 -0.73
CA THR A 41 -1.28 -10.57 -1.21
C THR A 41 -0.38 -9.61 -1.97
N PHE A 42 -0.87 -8.47 -2.42
CA PHE A 42 -0.17 -7.51 -3.28
C PHE A 42 0.29 -8.09 -4.63
N GLU A 43 -0.28 -9.24 -5.04
CA GLU A 43 0.23 -9.90 -6.25
C GLU A 43 -0.01 -9.10 -7.53
N ASP A 44 -1.09 -8.34 -7.62
CA ASP A 44 -1.41 -7.55 -8.79
C ASP A 44 -1.07 -6.06 -8.65
N TRP A 45 -0.34 -5.70 -7.61
CA TRP A 45 0.19 -4.35 -7.46
C TRP A 45 1.48 -4.20 -8.27
N PRO A 46 1.78 -3.00 -8.80
CA PRO A 46 2.98 -2.80 -9.63
C PRO A 46 4.27 -2.63 -8.84
N LEU A 47 4.43 -3.37 -7.73
CA LEU A 47 5.58 -3.23 -6.84
C LEU A 47 6.88 -3.81 -7.43
N ARG A 48 6.79 -4.56 -8.54
CA ARG A 48 7.96 -5.09 -9.22
C ARG A 48 8.62 -4.08 -10.16
N GLU A 49 7.89 -3.00 -10.48
CA GLU A 49 8.37 -2.03 -11.45
C GLU A 49 9.46 -1.14 -10.88
N LEU A 50 10.50 -0.93 -11.67
CA LEU A 50 11.61 -0.09 -11.24
C LEU A 50 11.14 1.32 -10.90
N ALA A 51 10.29 1.92 -11.72
CA ALA A 51 9.80 3.27 -11.48
C ALA A 51 9.06 3.39 -10.14
N VAL A 52 8.30 2.35 -9.77
CA VAL A 52 7.57 2.33 -8.49
C VAL A 52 8.56 2.27 -7.33
N VAL A 53 9.56 1.41 -7.42
CA VAL A 53 10.57 1.30 -6.36
C VAL A 53 11.41 2.57 -6.27
N GLU A 54 11.68 3.23 -7.39
CA GLU A 54 12.35 4.52 -7.38
C GLU A 54 11.51 5.59 -6.65
N SER A 55 10.19 5.57 -6.85
CA SER A 55 9.31 6.45 -6.11
C SER A 55 9.35 6.17 -4.61
N LEU A 56 9.34 4.89 -4.23
CA LEU A 56 9.44 4.50 -2.83
C LEU A 56 10.77 4.91 -2.22
N GLN A 57 11.85 4.76 -2.98
CA GLN A 57 13.18 5.18 -2.54
C GLN A 57 13.22 6.70 -2.31
N ALA A 58 12.65 7.46 -3.22
CA ALA A 58 12.58 8.91 -3.07
C ALA A 58 11.70 9.32 -1.89
N TRP A 59 10.57 8.62 -1.70
CA TRP A 59 9.71 8.86 -0.54
C TRP A 59 10.45 8.61 0.78
N SER A 60 11.30 7.57 0.81
CA SER A 60 12.02 7.19 2.03
C SER A 60 12.89 8.31 2.60
N ALA A 61 13.31 9.23 1.75
CA ALA A 61 14.15 10.36 2.19
C ALA A 61 13.40 11.32 3.10
N SER A 62 12.08 11.42 2.97
CA SER A 62 11.26 12.36 3.75
C SER A 62 10.12 11.68 4.52
N GLY A 63 9.78 10.45 4.18
CA GLY A 63 8.72 9.71 4.86
C GLY A 63 9.13 9.30 6.26
N ARG A 64 8.15 9.20 7.14
CA ARG A 64 8.40 8.84 8.54
C ARG A 64 7.99 7.42 8.86
N HIS A 65 6.87 6.98 8.28
CA HIS A 65 6.32 5.70 8.66
C HIS A 65 5.44 5.15 7.56
N MET A 66 5.65 3.89 7.22
CA MET A 66 4.79 3.14 6.31
C MET A 66 4.35 1.86 7.00
N ILE A 67 3.08 1.55 6.89
CA ILE A 67 2.55 0.27 7.34
C ILE A 67 2.11 -0.50 6.11
N LEU A 68 2.58 -1.73 5.98
CA LEU A 68 2.03 -2.70 5.04
C LEU A 68 1.18 -3.68 5.82
N LEU A 69 -0.02 -3.96 5.32
CA LEU A 69 -0.90 -4.94 5.92
C LEU A 69 -1.28 -5.96 4.85
N ALA A 70 -0.98 -7.22 5.10
CA ALA A 70 -1.28 -8.31 4.17
C ALA A 70 -1.75 -9.54 4.91
N SER A 71 -2.44 -10.41 4.20
CA SER A 71 -2.79 -11.74 4.71
C SER A 71 -1.57 -12.66 4.70
N ARG A 72 -0.71 -12.50 3.69
CA ARG A 72 0.54 -13.24 3.56
C ARG A 72 1.48 -12.48 2.63
N TYR A 73 2.77 -12.78 2.72
CA TYR A 73 3.81 -12.09 1.95
C TYR A 73 4.52 -12.99 0.92
N ASP A 74 4.02 -14.20 0.69
CA ASP A 74 4.66 -15.14 -0.23
C ASP A 74 4.75 -14.56 -1.65
N GLU A 75 3.66 -13.96 -2.12
CA GLU A 75 3.63 -13.35 -3.46
C GLU A 75 4.53 -12.13 -3.55
N VAL A 76 4.62 -11.34 -2.48
CA VAL A 76 5.52 -10.19 -2.44
C VAL A 76 6.97 -10.65 -2.66
N GLN A 77 7.38 -11.67 -1.93
CA GLN A 77 8.73 -12.21 -2.03
C GLN A 77 9.01 -12.79 -3.41
N ARG A 78 8.05 -13.49 -3.98
CA ARG A 78 8.20 -14.16 -5.26
C ARG A 78 8.13 -13.20 -6.45
N LEU A 79 7.23 -12.23 -6.40
CA LEU A 79 6.92 -11.40 -7.56
C LEU A 79 7.57 -10.03 -7.55
N HIS A 80 7.96 -9.53 -6.37
CA HIS A 80 8.42 -8.14 -6.21
C HIS A 80 9.80 -8.04 -5.56
N PRO A 81 10.85 -8.62 -6.17
CA PRO A 81 12.18 -8.65 -5.53
C PRO A 81 12.79 -7.26 -5.30
N ARG A 82 12.53 -6.30 -6.18
CA ARG A 82 13.03 -4.93 -5.99
C ARG A 82 12.39 -4.28 -4.76
N PHE A 83 11.10 -4.53 -4.57
CA PHE A 83 10.38 -4.04 -3.41
C PHE A 83 10.93 -4.66 -2.11
N VAL A 84 11.23 -5.95 -2.15
CA VAL A 84 11.82 -6.66 -0.99
C VAL A 84 13.16 -6.03 -0.61
N SER A 85 14.01 -5.74 -1.59
CA SER A 85 15.30 -5.09 -1.34
C SER A 85 15.12 -3.71 -0.72
N TRP A 86 14.19 -2.92 -1.26
CA TRP A 86 13.87 -1.60 -0.70
C TRP A 86 13.38 -1.74 0.74
N ARG A 87 12.49 -2.69 1.00
CA ARG A 87 11.95 -2.96 2.33
C ARG A 87 13.07 -3.23 3.35
N ARG A 88 14.07 -4.00 2.96
CA ARG A 88 15.21 -4.32 3.84
C ARG A 88 16.02 -3.08 4.18
N THR A 89 16.28 -2.26 3.18
CA THR A 89 17.08 -1.04 3.36
C THR A 89 16.40 -0.07 4.33
N TRP A 90 15.09 0.05 4.25
CA TRP A 90 14.33 1.04 5.02
C TRP A 90 13.49 0.42 6.13
N GLY A 91 13.94 -0.72 6.65
CA GLY A 91 13.21 -1.47 7.68
C GLY A 91 12.81 -0.67 8.92
N HIS A 92 13.58 0.35 9.24
CA HIS A 92 13.32 1.16 10.44
C HIS A 92 12.11 2.10 10.31
N ILE A 93 11.63 2.36 9.09
CA ILE A 93 10.44 3.20 8.88
C ILE A 93 9.26 2.42 8.32
N ILE A 94 9.44 1.14 8.07
CA ILE A 94 8.41 0.30 7.44
C ILE A 94 8.01 -0.81 8.41
N ASP A 95 6.72 -0.84 8.76
CA ASP A 95 6.16 -1.87 9.62
C ASP A 95 5.28 -2.78 8.77
N CYS A 96 5.72 -4.03 8.57
CA CYS A 96 4.96 -5.01 7.82
C CYS A 96 4.17 -5.87 8.78
N ARG A 97 2.84 -5.86 8.61
CA ARG A 97 1.90 -6.56 9.48
C ARG A 97 1.22 -7.67 8.71
N VAL A 98 0.87 -8.71 9.41
CA VAL A 98 0.13 -9.83 8.82
C VAL A 98 -1.16 -10.05 9.62
N LEU A 99 -2.26 -10.18 8.88
CA LEU A 99 -3.57 -10.52 9.45
C LEU A 99 -4.13 -11.67 8.63
N ARG A 100 -4.03 -12.88 9.15
CA ARG A 100 -4.50 -14.06 8.46
C ARG A 100 -6.02 -14.02 8.39
N THR A 101 -6.56 -14.33 7.22
CA THR A 101 -8.00 -14.37 7.01
C THR A 101 -8.34 -15.57 6.14
N SER A 102 -9.52 -16.12 6.37
CA SER A 102 -10.04 -17.21 5.56
C SER A 102 -10.65 -16.73 4.25
N SER A 103 -10.95 -15.44 4.14
CA SER A 103 -11.57 -14.87 2.96
C SER A 103 -10.75 -13.68 2.44
N PRO A 104 -9.87 -13.91 1.45
CA PRO A 104 -9.08 -12.82 0.87
C PRO A 104 -9.92 -11.71 0.25
N THR A 105 -11.15 -12.02 -0.20
CA THR A 105 -12.02 -11.03 -0.82
C THR A 105 -12.52 -9.98 0.16
N ASP A 106 -12.50 -10.29 1.46
CA ASP A 106 -12.92 -9.36 2.49
C ASP A 106 -11.76 -8.54 3.05
N PHE A 107 -10.56 -8.84 2.60
CA PHE A 107 -9.37 -8.14 3.06
C PHE A 107 -9.28 -6.76 2.40
N PRO A 108 -9.05 -5.68 3.17
CA PRO A 108 -9.01 -4.35 2.55
C PRO A 108 -7.87 -4.24 1.55
N SER A 109 -8.17 -3.68 0.38
CA SER A 109 -7.20 -3.37 -0.66
C SER A 109 -7.19 -1.85 -0.83
N ALA A 110 -6.15 -1.20 -0.33
CA ALA A 110 -6.21 0.24 -0.19
C ALA A 110 -4.83 0.89 -0.06
N ILE A 111 -4.80 2.18 -0.39
CA ILE A 111 -3.72 3.10 0.00
C ILE A 111 -4.38 4.18 0.85
N TRP A 112 -3.80 4.44 2.01
CA TRP A 112 -4.27 5.55 2.84
C TRP A 112 -3.13 6.50 3.16
N SER A 113 -3.43 7.78 3.05
CA SER A 113 -2.58 8.85 3.55
C SER A 113 -3.48 9.97 4.05
N LYS A 114 -2.91 10.93 4.74
CA LYS A 114 -3.63 12.12 5.14
C LYS A 114 -4.10 12.94 3.94
N ASN A 115 -3.40 12.79 2.82
CA ASN A 115 -3.56 13.66 1.65
C ASN A 115 -4.51 13.07 0.60
N TRP A 116 -4.57 11.74 0.52
CA TRP A 116 -5.32 11.08 -0.54
C TRP A 116 -5.50 9.61 -0.17
N PHE A 117 -6.58 9.00 -0.62
CA PHE A 117 -6.84 7.59 -0.39
C PHE A 117 -7.30 6.89 -1.67
N LEU A 118 -7.11 5.59 -1.69
CA LEU A 118 -7.66 4.70 -2.71
C LEU A 118 -8.19 3.47 -2.00
N ARG A 119 -9.39 3.03 -2.38
CA ARG A 119 -9.91 1.78 -1.87
C ARG A 119 -10.48 0.97 -3.02
N ARG A 120 -9.92 -0.22 -3.21
CA ARG A 120 -10.42 -1.16 -4.22
C ARG A 120 -11.50 -2.02 -3.56
N MET A 121 -12.75 -1.81 -3.96
CA MET A 121 -13.89 -2.48 -3.36
C MET A 121 -14.08 -3.89 -3.90
N ASP A 122 -13.78 -4.09 -5.19
CA ASP A 122 -13.88 -5.38 -5.86
C ASP A 122 -12.52 -5.70 -6.45
N THR A 123 -11.80 -6.63 -5.81
CA THR A 123 -10.43 -6.98 -6.23
C THR A 123 -10.43 -7.84 -7.49
N GLN A 124 -11.52 -8.55 -7.75
CA GLN A 124 -11.62 -9.37 -8.97
C GLN A 124 -11.67 -8.51 -10.22
N HIS A 125 -12.43 -7.43 -10.19
CA HIS A 125 -12.59 -6.52 -11.33
C HIS A 125 -11.75 -5.24 -11.18
N SER A 126 -11.05 -5.09 -10.09
CA SER A 126 -10.24 -3.91 -9.76
C SER A 126 -11.04 -2.61 -9.88
N THR A 127 -12.19 -2.58 -9.20
CA THR A 127 -13.02 -1.39 -9.16
C THR A 127 -13.03 -0.81 -7.74
N GLY A 128 -13.16 0.49 -7.65
CA GLY A 128 -13.19 1.14 -6.36
C GLY A 128 -13.33 2.64 -6.46
N VAL A 129 -12.90 3.32 -5.41
CA VAL A 129 -12.97 4.77 -5.31
C VAL A 129 -11.65 5.33 -4.79
N CYS A 130 -11.37 6.56 -5.16
CA CYS A 130 -10.20 7.27 -4.66
C CYS A 130 -10.53 8.75 -4.53
N GLY A 131 -9.69 9.49 -3.82
CA GLY A 131 -9.88 10.92 -3.70
C GLY A 131 -9.45 11.48 -2.36
N GLN A 132 -10.04 12.63 -2.01
CA GLN A 132 -9.70 13.37 -0.81
C GLN A 132 -10.90 13.59 0.12
N ASP A 133 -12.03 12.96 -0.16
CA ASP A 133 -13.23 13.12 0.65
C ASP A 133 -12.96 12.78 2.12
N PRO A 134 -13.14 13.73 3.06
CA PRO A 134 -12.79 13.51 4.47
C PRO A 134 -13.55 12.37 5.14
N GLU A 135 -14.82 12.22 4.83
CA GLU A 135 -15.66 11.16 5.42
C GLU A 135 -15.17 9.78 5.03
N ARG A 136 -14.91 9.59 3.73
CA ARG A 136 -14.43 8.31 3.22
C ARG A 136 -13.02 8.03 3.69
N SER A 137 -12.18 9.06 3.74
CA SER A 137 -10.81 8.92 4.25
C SER A 137 -10.82 8.48 5.71
N LEU A 138 -11.64 9.09 6.54
CA LEU A 138 -11.75 8.72 7.95
C LEU A 138 -12.29 7.30 8.10
N GLY A 139 -13.33 6.94 7.37
CA GLY A 139 -13.89 5.60 7.42
C GLY A 139 -12.88 4.53 7.04
N LEU A 140 -12.09 4.79 6.01
CA LEU A 140 -11.04 3.86 5.60
C LEU A 140 -9.95 3.76 6.68
N LYS A 141 -9.54 4.90 7.25
CA LYS A 141 -8.54 4.90 8.31
C LYS A 141 -8.99 4.08 9.52
N GLU A 142 -10.24 4.25 9.91
CA GLU A 142 -10.81 3.49 11.04
C GLU A 142 -10.82 2.00 10.76
N LEU A 143 -11.21 1.61 9.55
CA LEU A 143 -11.17 0.20 9.15
C LEU A 143 -9.76 -0.36 9.19
N LEU A 144 -8.81 0.36 8.61
CA LEU A 144 -7.42 -0.08 8.59
C LEU A 144 -6.82 -0.16 9.99
N ASP A 145 -7.10 0.82 10.83
CA ASP A 145 -6.60 0.82 12.21
C ASP A 145 -7.14 -0.39 12.99
N GLU A 146 -8.39 -0.75 12.79
CA GLU A 146 -8.96 -1.94 13.43
C GLU A 146 -8.23 -3.21 12.98
N LYS A 147 -8.01 -3.33 11.67
CA LYS A 147 -7.31 -4.51 11.12
C LYS A 147 -5.87 -4.56 11.59
N ILE A 148 -5.19 -3.42 11.58
CA ILE A 148 -3.79 -3.35 12.06
C ILE A 148 -3.73 -3.72 13.54
N GLY A 149 -4.69 -3.27 14.33
CA GLY A 149 -4.75 -3.59 15.77
C GLY A 149 -4.91 -5.08 16.04
N ASN A 150 -5.50 -5.81 15.11
CA ASN A 150 -5.67 -7.26 15.22
C ASN A 150 -4.58 -8.06 14.51
N SER A 151 -3.60 -7.38 13.95
CA SER A 151 -2.52 -8.01 13.19
C SER A 151 -1.32 -8.31 14.06
N SER A 152 -0.38 -9.06 13.50
CA SER A 152 0.90 -9.34 14.15
C SER A 152 2.03 -8.98 13.20
N VAL A 153 3.27 -8.96 13.72
CA VAL A 153 4.45 -8.68 12.90
C VAL A 153 4.61 -9.77 11.86
N GLY A 154 4.80 -9.37 10.61
CA GLY A 154 5.07 -10.27 9.52
C GLY A 154 6.19 -9.71 8.66
N PHE A 155 6.68 -10.51 7.72
CA PHE A 155 7.70 -10.10 6.76
C PHE A 155 8.78 -9.21 7.39
N PRO A 156 9.64 -9.75 8.25
CA PRO A 156 10.68 -8.96 8.90
C PRO A 156 11.67 -8.40 7.89
N PRO A 157 12.36 -7.29 8.22
CA PRO A 157 13.29 -6.66 7.29
C PRO A 157 14.51 -7.51 6.98
N SER A 158 14.79 -8.51 7.78
CA SER A 158 15.94 -9.39 7.61
C SER A 158 15.49 -10.83 7.65
N THR A 159 16.10 -11.64 6.81
CA THR A 159 15.91 -13.10 6.83
C THR A 159 16.94 -13.77 7.72
N LEU A 160 17.75 -13.00 8.39
CA LEU A 160 18.79 -13.53 9.28
C LEU A 160 18.15 -14.32 10.41
N GLY A 161 18.75 -15.41 10.74
CA GLY A 161 18.19 -16.31 11.72
C GLY A 161 17.45 -17.45 11.08
N LEU A 162 17.33 -17.40 9.80
CA LEU A 162 16.81 -18.52 9.04
C LEU A 162 17.88 -19.55 8.80
#